data_e6aca46698751bac9d810ebc79eb4426
#
_entry.id   e6aca46698751bac9d810ebc79eb4426
#
_cell.length_a   1.000
_cell.length_b   1.000
_cell.length_c   1.000
_cell.angle_alpha   90.00
_cell.angle_beta   90.00
_cell.angle_gamma   90.00
#
_symmetry.space_group_name_H-M   'P 1'
#
loop_
_entity.id
_entity.type
_entity.pdbx_description
1 polymer ?
#
loop_
_entity_poly.entity_id
_entity_poly.type
_entity_poly.pdbx_seq_one_letter_code
_entity_poly.pdbx_strand_id
1 'polypeptide(L)'
;MSQTAGLADGATDAFSAVAYWLKQWPGAEVLVIGGSGQSIGIFAVQAALSRGARRVVYLDDHPQRLAKARSLGAEVHEAPKGLAMEPIGLFPIVVDAAATDASILLAFRSAEPNGICQRMYGDFAETTPVPLRHMYGVGITLRVGRVNVRAEMPDCIAHVAAGHFHPEHVITRRVRFEDAHEAIGDPTIRVAFVRDGIE
;
A
#
# COMPACT_ATOMS: atom_id res chain seq x y z
N MET A 1 3.31 10.03 -20.24
CA MET A 1 2.49 10.62 -19.13
C MET A 1 1.73 9.59 -18.29
N SER A 2 1.40 8.41 -18.80
CA SER A 2 0.78 7.36 -17.94
C SER A 2 1.64 6.96 -16.73
N GLN A 3 2.97 7.07 -16.83
CA GLN A 3 3.92 6.80 -15.74
C GLN A 3 3.77 7.72 -14.53
N THR A 4 3.19 8.90 -14.71
CA THR A 4 3.01 9.88 -13.63
C THR A 4 1.62 9.84 -12.99
N ALA A 5 0.72 9.03 -13.54
CA ALA A 5 -0.62 8.88 -12.99
C ALA A 5 -0.57 8.26 -11.58
N GLY A 6 -1.07 9.01 -10.60
CA GLY A 6 -1.07 8.59 -9.20
C GLY A 6 0.09 9.15 -8.36
N LEU A 7 1.12 9.77 -8.97
CA LEU A 7 2.25 10.37 -8.22
C LEU A 7 1.82 11.54 -7.33
N ALA A 8 0.77 12.24 -7.69
CA ALA A 8 0.29 13.37 -6.90
C ALA A 8 -0.32 12.97 -5.54
N ASP A 9 -0.57 11.67 -5.30
CA ASP A 9 -1.19 11.17 -4.09
C ASP A 9 -0.79 9.70 -3.83
N GLY A 10 -1.63 8.73 -4.18
CA GLY A 10 -1.55 7.36 -3.73
C GLY A 10 -0.24 6.60 -4.02
N ALA A 11 0.41 6.87 -5.17
CA ALA A 11 1.69 6.23 -5.49
C ALA A 11 2.82 6.79 -4.61
N THR A 12 2.87 8.10 -4.39
CA THR A 12 3.86 8.74 -3.52
C THR A 12 3.62 8.36 -2.06
N ASP A 13 2.36 8.30 -1.62
CA ASP A 13 2.00 7.87 -0.27
C ASP A 13 2.49 6.43 0.00
N ALA A 14 2.14 5.51 -0.88
CA ALA A 14 2.56 4.13 -0.77
C ALA A 14 4.09 3.96 -0.86
N PHE A 15 4.75 4.74 -1.72
CA PHE A 15 6.21 4.75 -1.80
C PHE A 15 6.84 5.21 -0.49
N SER A 16 6.39 6.34 0.07
CA SER A 16 6.94 6.89 1.30
C SER A 16 6.71 5.99 2.51
N ALA A 17 5.61 5.23 2.51
CA ALA A 17 5.26 4.30 3.59
C ALA A 17 6.32 3.23 3.82
N VAL A 18 6.99 2.79 2.76
CA VAL A 18 7.99 1.71 2.82
C VAL A 18 9.41 2.21 2.61
N ALA A 19 9.60 3.27 1.82
CA ALA A 19 10.93 3.74 1.41
C ALA A 19 11.81 4.14 2.60
N TYR A 20 11.24 4.87 3.56
CA TYR A 20 11.95 5.26 4.77
C TYR A 20 12.45 4.05 5.57
N TRP A 21 11.59 3.05 5.78
CA TRP A 21 11.90 1.89 6.59
C TRP A 21 12.87 0.94 5.90
N LEU A 22 12.71 0.71 4.59
CA LEU A 22 13.63 -0.12 3.81
C LEU A 22 15.02 0.52 3.65
N LYS A 23 15.11 1.84 3.78
CA LYS A 23 16.42 2.53 3.88
C LYS A 23 17.09 2.24 5.22
N GLN A 24 16.33 2.14 6.31
CA GLN A 24 16.85 1.80 7.65
C GLN A 24 17.17 0.30 7.78
N TRP A 25 16.33 -0.54 7.17
CA TRP A 25 16.43 -2.00 7.22
C TRP A 25 16.46 -2.58 5.80
N PRO A 26 17.60 -2.49 5.11
CA PRO A 26 17.73 -3.02 3.74
C PRO A 26 17.41 -4.52 3.67
N GLY A 27 16.60 -4.91 2.72
CA GLY A 27 16.18 -6.29 2.54
C GLY A 27 15.12 -6.79 3.55
N ALA A 28 14.55 -5.93 4.40
CA ALA A 28 13.49 -6.34 5.30
C ALA A 28 12.28 -6.92 4.56
N GLU A 29 11.60 -7.88 5.18
CA GLU A 29 10.33 -8.40 4.68
C GLU A 29 9.20 -7.42 4.98
N VAL A 30 8.24 -7.34 4.07
CA VAL A 30 7.10 -6.43 4.18
C VAL A 30 5.80 -7.21 4.05
N LEU A 31 4.91 -7.07 5.03
CA LEU A 31 3.51 -7.45 4.91
C LEU A 31 2.70 -6.23 4.50
N VAL A 32 1.88 -6.36 3.47
CA VAL A 32 0.89 -5.36 3.09
C VAL A 32 -0.50 -5.94 3.27
N ILE A 33 -1.29 -5.34 4.14
CA ILE A 33 -2.70 -5.68 4.35
C ILE A 33 -3.53 -4.76 3.45
N GLY A 34 -4.06 -5.34 2.38
CA GLY A 34 -4.92 -4.66 1.42
C GLY A 34 -6.37 -4.55 1.88
N GLY A 35 -7.18 -3.85 1.12
CA GLY A 35 -8.60 -3.68 1.45
C GLY A 35 -9.22 -2.45 0.79
N SER A 36 -9.99 -1.67 1.55
CA SER A 36 -10.80 -0.54 1.06
C SER A 36 -10.00 0.55 0.33
N GLY A 37 -8.72 0.71 0.64
CA GLY A 37 -7.80 1.60 -0.08
C GLY A 37 -7.47 1.17 -1.52
N GLN A 38 -8.05 0.08 -1.99
CA GLN A 38 -7.96 -0.46 -3.36
C GLN A 38 -6.54 -0.44 -3.96
N SER A 39 -6.15 0.66 -4.61
CA SER A 39 -4.85 0.79 -5.29
C SER A 39 -3.66 1.07 -4.35
N ILE A 40 -3.89 1.63 -3.16
CA ILE A 40 -2.81 2.04 -2.25
C ILE A 40 -1.98 0.83 -1.80
N GLY A 41 -2.63 -0.26 -1.40
CA GLY A 41 -1.94 -1.49 -1.04
C GLY A 41 -1.14 -2.08 -2.20
N ILE A 42 -1.65 -2.02 -3.43
CA ILE A 42 -0.93 -2.49 -4.62
C ILE A 42 0.27 -1.60 -4.95
N PHE A 43 0.15 -0.27 -4.80
CA PHE A 43 1.30 0.64 -4.90
C PHE A 43 2.36 0.33 -3.83
N ALA A 44 1.94 0.03 -2.58
CA ALA A 44 2.85 -0.32 -1.51
C ALA A 44 3.62 -1.63 -1.79
N VAL A 45 2.96 -2.64 -2.36
CA VAL A 45 3.62 -3.86 -2.85
C VAL A 45 4.73 -3.52 -3.83
N GLN A 46 4.40 -2.76 -4.88
CA GLN A 46 5.38 -2.42 -5.92
C GLN A 46 6.51 -1.55 -5.36
N ALA A 47 6.18 -0.57 -4.51
CA ALA A 47 7.16 0.29 -3.87
C ALA A 47 8.12 -0.53 -2.99
N ALA A 48 7.63 -1.48 -2.19
CA ALA A 48 8.45 -2.33 -1.35
C ALA A 48 9.43 -3.18 -2.17
N LEU A 49 8.94 -3.80 -3.26
CA LEU A 49 9.80 -4.55 -4.19
C LEU A 49 10.85 -3.66 -4.83
N SER A 50 10.46 -2.47 -5.31
CA SER A 50 11.38 -1.50 -5.94
C SER A 50 12.44 -0.96 -4.98
N ARG A 51 12.14 -0.95 -3.69
CA ARG A 51 13.07 -0.52 -2.62
C ARG A 51 13.89 -1.66 -2.03
N GLY A 52 13.84 -2.85 -2.65
CA GLY A 52 14.70 -3.97 -2.30
C GLY A 52 14.23 -4.79 -1.09
N ALA A 53 12.93 -4.80 -0.79
CA ALA A 53 12.40 -5.79 0.15
C ALA A 53 12.71 -7.20 -0.38
N ARG A 54 13.27 -8.08 0.46
CA ARG A 54 13.61 -9.45 0.02
C ARG A 54 12.36 -10.33 -0.18
N ARG A 55 11.27 -9.98 0.48
CA ARG A 55 9.98 -10.65 0.39
C ARG A 55 8.87 -9.65 0.66
N VAL A 56 7.85 -9.64 -0.18
CA VAL A 56 6.63 -8.86 0.01
C VAL A 56 5.45 -9.81 0.01
N VAL A 57 4.70 -9.79 1.09
CA VAL A 57 3.47 -10.57 1.25
C VAL A 57 2.28 -9.62 1.18
N TYR A 58 1.32 -9.95 0.36
CA TYR A 58 0.07 -9.18 0.22
C TYR A 58 -1.12 -10.01 0.70
N LEU A 59 -1.84 -9.49 1.67
CA LEU A 59 -3.03 -10.10 2.26
C LEU A 59 -4.27 -9.28 1.90
N ASP A 60 -5.27 -9.92 1.28
CA ASP A 60 -6.50 -9.24 0.84
C ASP A 60 -7.64 -10.26 0.68
N ASP A 61 -8.88 -9.80 0.69
CA ASP A 61 -10.07 -10.61 0.45
C ASP A 61 -10.61 -10.52 -1.00
N HIS A 62 -9.97 -9.73 -1.86
CA HIS A 62 -10.47 -9.44 -3.20
C HIS A 62 -9.64 -10.11 -4.31
N PRO A 63 -10.22 -11.03 -5.12
CA PRO A 63 -9.46 -11.81 -6.10
C PRO A 63 -8.68 -11.00 -7.12
N GLN A 64 -9.25 -9.88 -7.62
CA GLN A 64 -8.56 -9.04 -8.61
C GLN A 64 -7.33 -8.35 -8.01
N ARG A 65 -7.41 -7.88 -6.75
CA ARG A 65 -6.28 -7.25 -6.06
C ARG A 65 -5.19 -8.28 -5.76
N LEU A 66 -5.56 -9.49 -5.32
CA LEU A 66 -4.62 -10.60 -5.14
C LEU A 66 -3.91 -10.96 -6.46
N ALA A 67 -4.67 -11.10 -7.56
CA ALA A 67 -4.09 -11.38 -8.87
C ALA A 67 -3.13 -10.28 -9.31
N LYS A 68 -3.49 -9.02 -9.08
CA LYS A 68 -2.64 -7.87 -9.41
C LYS A 68 -1.35 -7.85 -8.59
N ALA A 69 -1.43 -8.03 -7.26
CA ALA A 69 -0.26 -8.10 -6.40
C ALA A 69 0.70 -9.24 -6.80
N ARG A 70 0.12 -10.42 -7.11
CA ARG A 70 0.90 -11.57 -7.61
C ARG A 70 1.61 -11.24 -8.91
N SER A 71 0.95 -10.55 -9.84
CA SER A 71 1.56 -10.15 -11.12
C SER A 71 2.72 -9.17 -10.98
N LEU A 72 2.79 -8.46 -9.86
CA LEU A 72 3.88 -7.56 -9.51
C LEU A 72 5.03 -8.25 -8.76
N GLY A 73 4.89 -9.52 -8.40
CA GLY A 73 5.93 -10.31 -7.73
C GLY A 73 5.72 -10.51 -6.23
N ALA A 74 4.57 -10.14 -5.67
CA ALA A 74 4.27 -10.43 -4.27
C ALA A 74 3.80 -11.88 -4.07
N GLU A 75 4.16 -12.44 -2.93
CA GLU A 75 3.45 -13.59 -2.37
C GLU A 75 2.06 -13.11 -1.91
N VAL A 76 1.01 -13.87 -2.18
CA VAL A 76 -0.35 -13.45 -1.86
C VAL A 76 -1.05 -14.47 -0.99
N HIS A 77 -1.80 -13.96 -0.01
CA HIS A 77 -2.67 -14.74 0.86
C HIS A 77 -4.09 -14.19 0.80
N GLU A 78 -5.05 -15.07 0.59
CA GLU A 78 -6.45 -14.72 0.65
C GLU A 78 -6.90 -14.66 2.11
N ALA A 79 -7.48 -13.53 2.48
CA ALA A 79 -8.05 -13.31 3.81
C ALA A 79 -9.57 -13.56 3.81
N PRO A 80 -10.15 -13.95 4.94
CA PRO A 80 -11.60 -13.90 5.11
C PRO A 80 -12.08 -12.45 5.05
N LYS A 81 -13.34 -12.26 4.61
CA LYS A 81 -13.96 -10.93 4.62
C LYS A 81 -13.85 -10.28 5.99
N GLY A 82 -13.45 -9.01 5.98
CA GLY A 82 -13.30 -8.23 7.22
C GLY A 82 -12.01 -8.48 7.98
N LEU A 83 -11.08 -9.28 7.45
CA LEU A 83 -9.73 -9.51 8.01
C LEU A 83 -9.72 -10.05 9.46
N ALA A 84 -10.81 -10.71 9.89
CA ALA A 84 -10.89 -11.35 11.20
C ALA A 84 -10.15 -12.70 11.18
N MET A 85 -8.82 -12.66 11.35
CA MET A 85 -7.96 -13.84 11.28
C MET A 85 -6.74 -13.71 12.19
N GLU A 86 -6.05 -14.81 12.39
CA GLU A 86 -4.73 -14.81 13.03
C GLU A 86 -3.64 -14.37 12.05
N PRO A 87 -2.51 -13.82 12.56
CA PRO A 87 -1.36 -13.47 11.74
C PRO A 87 -0.84 -14.67 10.92
N ILE A 88 -0.46 -14.40 9.68
CA ILE A 88 0.17 -15.39 8.78
C ILE A 88 1.69 -15.49 8.99
N GLY A 89 2.23 -14.67 9.86
CA GLY A 89 3.64 -14.57 10.21
C GLY A 89 3.94 -13.27 10.93
N LEU A 90 5.21 -13.08 11.28
CA LEU A 90 5.72 -11.85 11.85
C LEU A 90 6.63 -11.16 10.85
N PHE A 91 6.51 -9.84 10.75
CA PHE A 91 7.22 -9.03 9.75
C PHE A 91 7.82 -7.78 10.40
N PRO A 92 9.04 -7.39 10.02
CA PRO A 92 9.65 -6.16 10.52
C PRO A 92 8.88 -4.90 10.07
N ILE A 93 8.26 -4.95 8.89
CA ILE A 93 7.48 -3.84 8.35
C ILE A 93 6.09 -4.35 7.97
N VAL A 94 5.05 -3.78 8.56
CA VAL A 94 3.65 -4.07 8.24
C VAL A 94 2.98 -2.79 7.76
N VAL A 95 2.41 -2.84 6.56
CA VAL A 95 1.65 -1.74 5.96
C VAL A 95 0.16 -2.06 6.04
N ASP A 96 -0.61 -1.29 6.79
CA ASP A 96 -2.06 -1.37 6.85
C ASP A 96 -2.69 -0.40 5.84
N ALA A 97 -3.10 -0.92 4.69
CA ALA A 97 -3.80 -0.19 3.63
C ALA A 97 -5.31 -0.50 3.60
N ALA A 98 -5.82 -1.32 4.51
CA ALA A 98 -7.24 -1.67 4.59
C ALA A 98 -8.07 -0.64 5.36
N ALA A 99 -7.48 0.04 6.34
CA ALA A 99 -8.07 1.12 7.13
C ALA A 99 -9.33 0.72 7.93
N THR A 100 -9.34 -0.48 8.48
CA THR A 100 -10.39 -0.97 9.37
C THR A 100 -9.85 -1.25 10.77
N ASP A 101 -10.74 -1.36 11.78
CA ASP A 101 -10.33 -1.77 13.12
C ASP A 101 -9.74 -3.18 13.14
N ALA A 102 -10.28 -4.08 12.32
CA ALA A 102 -9.74 -5.43 12.21
C ALA A 102 -8.33 -5.44 11.58
N SER A 103 -8.10 -4.63 10.54
CA SER A 103 -6.80 -4.57 9.87
C SER A 103 -5.70 -3.98 10.75
N ILE A 104 -6.00 -2.94 11.53
CA ILE A 104 -5.00 -2.37 12.44
C ILE A 104 -4.62 -3.34 13.56
N LEU A 105 -5.58 -4.09 14.10
CA LEU A 105 -5.33 -5.11 15.10
C LEU A 105 -4.51 -6.28 14.53
N LEU A 106 -4.84 -6.71 13.30
CA LEU A 106 -4.06 -7.72 12.58
C LEU A 106 -2.63 -7.23 12.30
N ALA A 107 -2.47 -5.96 11.89
CA ALA A 107 -1.18 -5.36 11.63
C ALA A 107 -0.28 -5.37 12.89
N PHE A 108 -0.80 -5.00 14.05
CA PHE A 108 -0.04 -5.05 15.29
C PHE A 108 0.37 -6.47 15.68
N ARG A 109 -0.51 -7.46 15.48
CA ARG A 109 -0.20 -8.86 15.78
C ARG A 109 0.75 -9.49 14.77
N SER A 110 0.86 -8.91 13.57
CA SER A 110 1.76 -9.34 12.50
C SER A 110 3.12 -8.65 12.54
N ALA A 111 3.32 -7.66 13.42
CA ALA A 111 4.60 -6.98 13.55
C ALA A 111 5.56 -7.77 14.46
N GLU A 112 6.82 -7.89 14.03
CA GLU A 112 7.90 -8.44 14.86
C GLU A 112 8.17 -7.55 16.09
N PRO A 113 8.82 -8.07 17.14
CA PRO A 113 9.34 -7.22 18.21
C PRO A 113 10.22 -6.08 17.66
N ASN A 114 9.93 -4.85 18.10
CA ASN A 114 10.47 -3.60 17.57
C ASN A 114 10.13 -3.30 16.11
N GLY A 115 9.16 -3.99 15.54
CA GLY A 115 8.67 -3.79 14.17
C GLY A 115 7.86 -2.51 14.00
N ILE A 116 7.57 -2.20 12.75
CA ILE A 116 6.83 -1.01 12.32
C ILE A 116 5.45 -1.42 11.80
N CYS A 117 4.44 -0.73 12.29
CA CYS A 117 3.10 -0.74 11.72
C CYS A 117 2.85 0.63 11.06
N GLN A 118 2.83 0.66 9.72
CA GLN A 118 2.55 1.86 8.94
C GLN A 118 1.09 1.83 8.48
N ARG A 119 0.24 2.68 9.08
CA ARG A 119 -1.14 2.84 8.61
C ARG A 119 -1.20 3.90 7.52
N MET A 120 -1.72 3.52 6.36
CA MET A 120 -1.74 4.34 5.15
C MET A 120 -2.94 5.28 5.05
N TYR A 121 -4.00 4.98 5.78
CA TYR A 121 -5.29 5.64 5.60
C TYR A 121 -5.83 6.11 6.94
N GLY A 122 -6.37 7.31 6.97
CA GLY A 122 -7.09 7.83 8.14
C GLY A 122 -8.47 7.19 8.25
N ASP A 123 -8.85 6.76 9.45
CA ASP A 123 -10.22 6.47 9.75
C ASP A 123 -11.01 7.79 9.82
N PHE A 124 -12.31 7.74 9.47
CA PHE A 124 -13.22 8.87 9.70
C PHE A 124 -13.79 8.87 11.12
N ALA A 125 -13.48 7.84 11.91
CA ALA A 125 -13.78 7.81 13.34
C ALA A 125 -12.85 8.76 14.10
N GLU A 126 -13.37 9.43 15.12
CA GLU A 126 -12.59 10.32 15.98
C GLU A 126 -11.50 9.57 16.75
N THR A 127 -11.76 8.31 17.08
CA THR A 127 -10.82 7.44 17.81
C THR A 127 -10.82 6.04 17.21
N THR A 128 -9.64 5.40 17.21
CA THR A 128 -9.47 4.00 16.82
C THR A 128 -8.82 3.25 17.99
N PRO A 129 -9.40 2.14 18.48
CA PRO A 129 -8.83 1.37 19.56
C PRO A 129 -7.53 0.69 19.12
N VAL A 130 -6.48 0.82 19.93
CA VAL A 130 -5.18 0.16 19.72
C VAL A 130 -4.77 -0.64 20.94
N PRO A 131 -4.11 -1.81 20.79
CA PRO A 131 -3.75 -2.70 21.88
C PRO A 131 -2.45 -2.23 22.56
N LEU A 132 -2.48 -1.12 23.29
CA LEU A 132 -1.29 -0.49 23.88
C LEU A 132 -0.47 -1.46 24.73
N ARG A 133 -1.11 -2.38 25.49
CA ARG A 133 -0.38 -3.40 26.26
C ARG A 133 0.49 -4.29 25.38
N HIS A 134 -0.04 -4.72 24.23
CA HIS A 134 0.71 -5.52 23.28
C HIS A 134 1.83 -4.70 22.66
N MET A 135 1.52 -3.51 22.17
CA MET A 135 2.52 -2.60 21.57
C MET A 135 3.68 -2.32 22.51
N TYR A 136 3.37 -2.03 23.80
CA TYR A 136 4.40 -1.82 24.83
C TYR A 136 5.24 -3.08 25.06
N GLY A 137 4.59 -4.27 25.14
CA GLY A 137 5.26 -5.53 25.44
C GLY A 137 6.23 -5.99 24.35
N VAL A 138 5.98 -5.64 23.08
CA VAL A 138 6.83 -6.04 21.93
C VAL A 138 7.55 -4.86 21.27
N GLY A 139 7.33 -3.61 21.72
CA GLY A 139 8.06 -2.44 21.23
C GLY A 139 7.62 -1.96 19.85
N ILE A 140 6.35 -2.14 19.46
CA ILE A 140 5.86 -1.76 18.12
C ILE A 140 5.81 -0.24 17.96
N THR A 141 6.31 0.25 16.84
CA THR A 141 6.12 1.63 16.40
C THR A 141 4.91 1.71 15.47
N LEU A 142 3.90 2.50 15.83
CA LEU A 142 2.82 2.89 14.93
C LEU A 142 3.16 4.24 14.29
N ARG A 143 3.15 4.27 12.96
CA ARG A 143 3.19 5.51 12.20
C ARG A 143 1.88 5.70 11.45
N VAL A 144 1.22 6.82 11.71
CA VAL A 144 0.01 7.27 11.00
C VAL A 144 0.26 8.68 10.52
N GLY A 145 -0.14 8.97 9.31
CA GLY A 145 -0.05 10.34 8.79
C GLY A 145 -0.42 10.40 7.32
N ARG A 146 -0.96 11.53 6.95
CA ARG A 146 -1.18 11.84 5.54
C ARG A 146 0.18 12.09 4.87
N VAL A 147 0.33 11.61 3.65
CA VAL A 147 1.56 11.82 2.88
C VAL A 147 1.90 13.32 2.74
N ASN A 148 3.16 13.65 3.01
CA ASN A 148 3.71 14.95 2.66
C ASN A 148 4.24 14.90 1.21
N VAL A 149 3.32 14.93 0.24
CA VAL A 149 3.64 14.72 -1.19
C VAL A 149 4.78 15.62 -1.64
N ARG A 150 4.80 16.87 -1.22
CA ARG A 150 5.84 17.82 -1.65
C ARG A 150 7.25 17.42 -1.21
N ALA A 151 7.38 16.83 -0.03
CA ALA A 151 8.67 16.36 0.49
C ALA A 151 9.07 14.99 -0.09
N GLU A 152 8.10 14.10 -0.28
CA GLU A 152 8.34 12.69 -0.62
C GLU A 152 8.38 12.44 -2.14
N MET A 153 7.66 13.25 -2.94
CA MET A 153 7.55 13.07 -4.38
C MET A 153 8.89 13.11 -5.13
N PRO A 154 9.87 13.96 -4.79
CA PRO A 154 11.15 13.98 -5.51
C PRO A 154 11.87 12.64 -5.51
N ASP A 155 11.91 11.92 -4.37
CA ASP A 155 12.52 10.60 -4.28
C ASP A 155 11.71 9.55 -5.06
N CYS A 156 10.38 9.63 -4.98
CA CYS A 156 9.48 8.78 -5.76
C CYS A 156 9.67 8.97 -7.27
N ILE A 157 9.73 10.23 -7.75
CA ILE A 157 9.97 10.54 -9.17
C ILE A 157 11.35 10.05 -9.62
N ALA A 158 12.38 10.24 -8.81
CA ALA A 158 13.72 9.74 -9.13
C ALA A 158 13.72 8.21 -9.32
N HIS A 159 12.95 7.49 -8.50
CA HIS A 159 12.78 6.03 -8.63
C HIS A 159 12.02 5.63 -9.91
N VAL A 160 10.99 6.38 -10.28
CA VAL A 160 10.27 6.18 -11.54
C VAL A 160 11.19 6.46 -12.74
N ALA A 161 11.92 7.58 -12.71
CA ALA A 161 12.85 7.96 -13.78
C ALA A 161 13.99 6.96 -13.96
N ALA A 162 14.45 6.32 -12.88
CA ALA A 162 15.44 5.26 -12.92
C ALA A 162 14.88 3.90 -13.39
N GLY A 163 13.56 3.79 -13.65
CA GLY A 163 12.93 2.55 -14.07
C GLY A 163 12.79 1.49 -12.96
N HIS A 164 12.82 1.90 -11.70
CA HIS A 164 12.69 0.98 -10.58
C HIS A 164 11.25 0.88 -10.04
N PHE A 165 10.47 1.95 -10.18
CA PHE A 165 9.09 2.01 -9.75
C PHE A 165 8.17 2.37 -10.92
N HIS A 166 7.10 1.61 -11.13
CA HIS A 166 6.22 1.67 -12.30
C HIS A 166 4.75 1.89 -11.88
N PRO A 167 4.36 3.08 -11.42
CA PRO A 167 2.98 3.34 -10.98
C PRO A 167 1.92 3.00 -12.03
N GLU A 168 2.27 3.10 -13.32
CA GLU A 168 1.40 2.78 -14.44
C GLU A 168 0.97 1.31 -14.46
N HIS A 169 1.74 0.41 -13.84
CA HIS A 169 1.37 -1.01 -13.74
C HIS A 169 0.20 -1.27 -12.78
N VAL A 170 -0.13 -0.32 -11.92
CA VAL A 170 -1.29 -0.41 -11.01
C VAL A 170 -2.58 0.03 -11.70
N ILE A 171 -2.48 0.77 -12.82
CA ILE A 171 -3.64 1.20 -13.60
C ILE A 171 -4.24 -0.03 -14.28
N THR A 172 -5.51 -0.31 -13.99
CA THR A 172 -6.23 -1.47 -14.54
C THR A 172 -7.18 -1.10 -15.67
N ARG A 173 -7.54 0.18 -15.78
CA ARG A 173 -8.39 0.70 -16.85
C ARG A 173 -7.94 2.09 -17.27
N ARG A 174 -7.92 2.33 -18.59
CA ARG A 174 -7.74 3.66 -19.18
C ARG A 174 -9.02 4.04 -19.90
N VAL A 175 -9.47 5.27 -19.67
CA VAL A 175 -10.72 5.81 -20.25
C VAL A 175 -10.41 7.20 -20.78
N ARG A 176 -10.98 7.55 -21.90
CA ARG A 176 -10.87 8.92 -22.44
C ARG A 176 -11.47 9.90 -21.43
N PHE A 177 -10.88 11.05 -21.31
CA PHE A 177 -11.36 12.06 -20.35
C PHE A 177 -12.82 12.46 -20.61
N GLU A 178 -13.22 12.50 -21.87
CA GLU A 178 -14.56 12.83 -22.32
C GLU A 178 -15.61 11.79 -21.85
N ASP A 179 -15.17 10.53 -21.72
CA ASP A 179 -16.01 9.39 -21.31
C ASP A 179 -15.89 9.11 -19.79
N ALA A 180 -15.25 10.02 -19.03
CA ALA A 180 -14.98 9.81 -17.59
C ALA A 180 -16.26 9.54 -16.78
N HIS A 181 -17.39 10.14 -17.15
CA HIS A 181 -18.68 9.96 -16.50
C HIS A 181 -19.19 8.52 -16.53
N GLU A 182 -18.82 7.74 -17.53
CA GLU A 182 -19.20 6.32 -17.66
C GLU A 182 -18.38 5.40 -16.74
N ALA A 183 -17.20 5.86 -16.31
CA ALA A 183 -16.26 5.07 -15.51
C ALA A 183 -16.17 5.53 -14.06
N ILE A 184 -16.85 6.60 -13.68
CA ILE A 184 -16.96 7.02 -12.28
C ILE A 184 -17.80 5.97 -11.55
N GLY A 185 -17.20 5.34 -10.51
CA GLY A 185 -17.88 4.26 -9.79
C GLY A 185 -17.59 2.86 -10.29
N ASP A 186 -16.76 2.71 -11.35
CA ASP A 186 -16.29 1.42 -11.81
C ASP A 186 -15.49 0.71 -10.70
N PRO A 187 -15.84 -0.54 -10.34
CA PRO A 187 -15.18 -1.29 -9.27
C PRO A 187 -13.79 -1.83 -9.65
N THR A 188 -13.06 -1.14 -10.50
CA THR A 188 -11.69 -1.49 -10.87
C THR A 188 -10.67 -0.99 -9.84
N ILE A 189 -9.47 -1.54 -9.81
CA ILE A 189 -8.42 -1.16 -8.85
C ILE A 189 -8.00 0.29 -9.04
N ARG A 190 -7.73 0.71 -10.29
CA ARG A 190 -7.35 2.09 -10.62
C ARG A 190 -7.74 2.43 -12.04
N VAL A 191 -8.52 3.52 -12.20
CA VAL A 191 -8.81 4.12 -13.51
C VAL A 191 -7.86 5.29 -13.74
N ALA A 192 -7.35 5.42 -14.96
CA ALA A 192 -6.70 6.63 -15.44
C ALA A 192 -7.57 7.26 -16.55
N PHE A 193 -7.93 8.52 -16.37
CA PHE A 193 -8.57 9.32 -17.42
C PHE A 193 -7.49 9.99 -18.24
N VAL A 194 -7.50 9.78 -19.54
CA VAL A 194 -6.49 10.29 -20.47
C VAL A 194 -7.12 11.20 -21.51
N ARG A 195 -6.43 12.27 -21.88
CA ARG A 195 -6.82 13.14 -23.00
C ARG A 195 -6.06 12.73 -24.24
N ASP A 196 -6.71 12.81 -25.39
CA ASP A 196 -6.08 12.54 -26.69
C ASP A 196 -4.90 13.55 -26.92
N GLY A 197 -3.79 13.04 -27.45
CA GLY A 197 -2.59 13.85 -27.70
C GLY A 197 -1.66 14.07 -26.52
N ILE A 198 -1.91 13.41 -25.38
CA ILE A 198 -1.05 13.42 -24.20
C ILE A 198 -0.61 11.98 -23.92
N GLU A 199 0.42 11.51 -24.62
CA GLU A 199 1.09 10.23 -24.34
C GLU A 199 2.18 10.36 -23.25
#